data_6ec2355c83142a659269b76549221afe
#
_entry.id   6ec2355c83142a659269b76549221afe
#
_cell.length_a   1.000
_cell.length_b   1.000
_cell.length_c   1.000
_cell.angle_alpha   90.00
_cell.angle_beta   90.00
_cell.angle_gamma   90.00
#
_symmetry.space_group_name_H-M   'P 1'
#
loop_
_entity.id
_entity.type
_entity.pdbx_description
1 polymer ?
#
loop_
_entity_poly.entity_id
_entity_poly.type
_entity_poly.pdbx_seq_one_letter_code
_entity_poly.pdbx_strand_id
1 'polypeptide(L)'
;MDKKTLEKYSSAFTLSDMEIFIFPDLLYALVLANIMSPEIWKWREDPWFTGIGKMGPLKKIHRVKQYVMEHYNFNLDLETWGLTDKQTEINRFNDFVDMEMLSRSNALFGYEGDKYYFDMDIRRHFGLDKFDSDIIPYWKTETVEAMNAFRYKPNHQAGAGECVSLACLYAAALFIVAEVPLEKIFLMGTPLHSQNFIMVDEGVLTNNRRIVTKSMWYNGTELSALARRALEHEQVTYIAHSSGWIHSMYPEATIDTVEYQLFREKLTKYLQTTIDFEIFMNFLRDYSRHQKFFQLCFQCQGANRFIQLEKAFGYEHGSKNRLGDKTGRKLYCEMDEEDLYLQPIDHRYRIYHEDELFELKPYQAFIDSLKNSFPGLVQHAEFFADLKKFVHTVPHLPSTKKEFTVARPIKISPGQSREEIITYLSSIRHSSFVIRHSESTSLIADLAFYAGRYMDSCDWKPFFKAAFERNPVSVEHFRDTDLQAVHAQLQSWPNESIYDGNRLALPDEVVNYLRGDGIEKAITLVNVAKARHLEVSLEQHNNMITVRHGKLKFDFTTVKKSSYIWNNLPIL
;
A
#
# COMPACT_ATOMS: atom_id res chain seq x y z
N MET A 1 -21.69 -16.60 -4.81
CA MET A 1 -21.04 -17.36 -3.69
C MET A 1 -22.15 -17.77 -2.73
N ASP A 2 -22.21 -19.03 -2.23
CA ASP A 2 -23.27 -19.45 -1.32
C ASP A 2 -22.96 -19.09 0.14
N LYS A 3 -24.02 -19.10 1.01
CA LYS A 3 -23.88 -18.72 2.42
C LYS A 3 -22.81 -19.54 3.16
N LYS A 4 -22.71 -20.84 2.85
CA LYS A 4 -21.75 -21.75 3.48
C LYS A 4 -20.32 -21.44 3.05
N THR A 5 -20.14 -21.13 1.79
CA THR A 5 -18.85 -20.68 1.24
C THR A 5 -18.46 -19.35 1.84
N LEU A 6 -19.41 -18.41 2.00
CA LEU A 6 -19.17 -17.15 2.66
C LEU A 6 -18.75 -17.31 4.11
N GLU A 7 -19.44 -18.14 4.87
CA GLU A 7 -19.06 -18.43 6.26
C GLU A 7 -17.64 -18.99 6.37
N LYS A 8 -17.25 -19.89 5.43
CA LYS A 8 -15.89 -20.45 5.37
C LYS A 8 -14.83 -19.38 5.18
N TYR A 9 -15.14 -18.30 4.44
CA TYR A 9 -14.18 -17.25 4.08
C TYR A 9 -14.41 -15.91 4.78
N SER A 10 -15.52 -15.78 5.52
CA SER A 10 -15.79 -14.54 6.29
C SER A 10 -14.72 -14.26 7.34
N SER A 11 -14.03 -15.29 7.82
CA SER A 11 -12.87 -15.16 8.71
C SER A 11 -11.67 -14.47 8.05
N ALA A 12 -11.64 -14.43 6.73
CA ALA A 12 -10.55 -13.89 5.96
C ALA A 12 -10.54 -12.36 5.88
N PHE A 13 -11.67 -11.73 6.07
CA PHE A 13 -11.86 -10.29 5.84
C PHE A 13 -11.00 -9.37 6.71
N THR A 14 -10.44 -9.88 7.76
CA THR A 14 -9.74 -9.05 8.74
C THR A 14 -8.24 -9.08 8.59
N LEU A 15 -7.64 -9.83 7.64
CA LEU A 15 -6.32 -10.31 7.96
C LEU A 15 -5.26 -10.23 6.88
N SER A 16 -5.57 -10.07 5.58
CA SER A 16 -4.50 -10.04 4.61
C SER A 16 -4.89 -9.48 3.24
N ASP A 17 -3.88 -9.02 2.53
CA ASP A 17 -3.95 -8.49 1.17
C ASP A 17 -4.55 -9.48 0.17
N MET A 18 -4.46 -10.76 0.47
CA MET A 18 -4.95 -11.83 -0.40
C MET A 18 -6.47 -11.87 -0.46
N GLU A 19 -7.14 -11.48 0.61
CA GLU A 19 -8.58 -11.43 0.64
C GLU A 19 -9.14 -10.32 -0.26
N ILE A 20 -8.38 -9.24 -0.47
CA ILE A 20 -8.75 -8.16 -1.40
C ILE A 20 -8.94 -8.70 -2.81
N PHE A 21 -8.17 -9.73 -3.19
CA PHE A 21 -8.28 -10.35 -4.49
C PHE A 21 -9.62 -11.07 -4.70
N ILE A 22 -10.13 -11.75 -3.69
CA ILE A 22 -11.42 -12.46 -3.72
C ILE A 22 -12.57 -11.52 -3.41
N PHE A 23 -12.33 -10.52 -2.55
CA PHE A 23 -13.31 -9.54 -2.12
C PHE A 23 -12.84 -8.12 -2.51
N PRO A 24 -13.05 -7.71 -3.78
CA PRO A 24 -12.56 -6.41 -4.25
C PRO A 24 -13.09 -5.21 -3.45
N ASP A 25 -14.24 -5.36 -2.79
CA ASP A 25 -14.81 -4.35 -1.89
C ASP A 25 -13.96 -4.12 -0.63
N LEU A 26 -13.13 -5.09 -0.25
CA LEU A 26 -12.38 -5.06 1.02
C LEU A 26 -11.36 -3.92 1.08
N LEU A 27 -10.67 -3.60 -0.02
CA LEU A 27 -9.66 -2.54 0.00
C LEU A 27 -10.27 -1.18 0.40
N TYR A 28 -11.41 -0.84 -0.17
CA TYR A 28 -12.09 0.40 0.19
C TYR A 28 -12.68 0.34 1.60
N ALA A 29 -13.14 -0.84 2.02
CA ALA A 29 -13.59 -1.07 3.39
C ALA A 29 -12.46 -0.86 4.42
N LEU A 30 -11.20 -1.23 4.09
CA LEU A 30 -10.03 -0.95 4.94
C LEU A 30 -9.75 0.55 5.07
N VAL A 31 -9.96 1.33 4.01
CA VAL A 31 -9.89 2.81 4.10
C VAL A 31 -10.94 3.33 5.06
N LEU A 32 -12.18 2.87 4.96
CA LEU A 32 -13.26 3.29 5.85
C LEU A 32 -13.00 2.86 7.30
N ALA A 33 -12.47 1.66 7.52
CA ALA A 33 -12.08 1.18 8.85
C ALA A 33 -11.03 2.12 9.50
N ASN A 34 -10.06 2.60 8.71
CA ASN A 34 -9.08 3.58 9.17
C ASN A 34 -9.70 4.97 9.39
N ILE A 35 -10.68 5.38 8.60
CA ILE A 35 -11.44 6.62 8.82
C ILE A 35 -12.28 6.53 10.09
N MET A 36 -12.87 5.38 10.39
CA MET A 36 -13.62 5.15 11.63
C MET A 36 -12.73 5.04 12.87
N SER A 37 -11.44 4.75 12.72
CA SER A 37 -10.49 4.72 13.84
C SER A 37 -10.33 6.11 14.46
N PRO A 38 -10.28 6.25 15.80
CA PRO A 38 -10.01 7.54 16.43
C PRO A 38 -8.57 8.00 16.26
N GLU A 39 -7.65 7.10 15.90
CA GLU A 39 -6.21 7.38 15.89
C GLU A 39 -5.81 8.48 14.89
N ILE A 40 -6.31 8.42 13.66
CA ILE A 40 -5.97 9.45 12.65
C ILE A 40 -6.67 10.77 12.94
N TRP A 41 -7.83 10.76 13.60
CA TRP A 41 -8.51 11.99 14.02
C TRP A 41 -7.72 12.78 15.07
N LYS A 42 -6.98 12.10 15.95
CA LYS A 42 -6.06 12.73 16.91
C LYS A 42 -4.96 13.53 16.21
N TRP A 43 -4.60 13.20 14.97
CA TRP A 43 -3.61 13.97 14.21
C TRP A 43 -4.06 15.42 13.93
N ARG A 44 -5.36 15.68 13.84
CA ARG A 44 -5.86 17.07 13.69
C ARG A 44 -5.43 17.98 14.83
N GLU A 45 -5.22 17.43 16.01
CA GLU A 45 -4.84 18.15 17.22
C GLU A 45 -3.31 18.17 17.42
N ASP A 46 -2.58 17.40 16.63
CA ASP A 46 -1.13 17.34 16.71
C ASP A 46 -0.49 18.68 16.29
N PRO A 47 0.46 19.23 17.07
CA PRO A 47 1.18 20.46 16.72
C PRO A 47 1.81 20.43 15.33
N TRP A 48 2.18 19.26 14.80
CA TRP A 48 2.68 19.06 13.44
C TRP A 48 1.76 19.65 12.38
N PHE A 49 0.46 19.56 12.57
CA PHE A 49 -0.56 20.00 11.63
C PHE A 49 -1.09 21.42 11.90
N THR A 50 -0.48 22.15 12.84
CA THR A 50 -0.87 23.54 13.12
C THR A 50 -0.86 24.37 11.83
N GLY A 51 -1.99 25.03 11.56
CA GLY A 51 -2.16 25.90 10.38
C GLY A 51 -2.39 25.20 9.05
N ILE A 52 -2.57 23.87 9.03
CA ILE A 52 -2.81 23.09 7.79
C ILE A 52 -4.04 23.59 7.03
N GLY A 53 -5.09 24.05 7.69
CA GLY A 53 -6.29 24.60 7.05
C GLY A 53 -6.05 25.79 6.11
N LYS A 54 -4.95 26.53 6.32
CA LYS A 54 -4.55 27.68 5.49
C LYS A 54 -3.69 27.29 4.29
N MET A 55 -3.32 26.02 4.16
CA MET A 55 -2.44 25.53 3.08
C MET A 55 -3.27 25.14 1.85
N GLY A 56 -2.70 25.31 0.66
CA GLY A 56 -3.26 24.75 -0.57
C GLY A 56 -3.18 23.23 -0.58
N PRO A 57 -4.01 22.55 -1.39
CA PRO A 57 -4.18 21.09 -1.36
C PRO A 57 -2.88 20.30 -1.43
N LEU A 58 -1.99 20.61 -2.38
CA LEU A 58 -0.71 19.93 -2.53
C LEU A 58 0.20 20.10 -1.30
N LYS A 59 0.19 21.30 -0.67
CA LYS A 59 0.96 21.53 0.58
C LYS A 59 0.41 20.73 1.75
N LYS A 60 -0.92 20.56 1.84
CA LYS A 60 -1.56 19.68 2.84
C LYS A 60 -1.11 18.23 2.64
N ILE A 61 -1.12 17.71 1.40
CA ILE A 61 -0.64 16.37 1.05
C ILE A 61 0.83 16.19 1.44
N HIS A 62 1.68 17.16 1.14
CA HIS A 62 3.09 17.14 1.55
C HIS A 62 3.27 17.11 3.07
N ARG A 63 2.42 17.81 3.83
CA ARG A 63 2.48 17.83 5.28
C ARG A 63 2.11 16.47 5.88
N VAL A 64 1.06 15.82 5.34
CA VAL A 64 0.70 14.44 5.70
C VAL A 64 1.84 13.47 5.36
N LYS A 65 2.42 13.59 4.16
CA LYS A 65 3.58 12.77 3.76
C LYS A 65 4.75 12.91 4.73
N GLN A 66 5.10 14.13 5.16
CA GLN A 66 6.18 14.34 6.12
C GLN A 66 5.89 13.65 7.45
N TYR A 67 4.66 13.75 7.95
CA TYR A 67 4.24 13.05 9.17
C TYR A 67 4.38 11.53 9.04
N VAL A 68 3.90 10.95 7.94
CA VAL A 68 4.04 9.51 7.69
C VAL A 68 5.52 9.10 7.60
N MET A 69 6.36 9.91 6.98
CA MET A 69 7.82 9.65 6.89
C MET A 69 8.52 9.61 8.26
N GLU A 70 8.06 10.44 9.20
CA GLU A 70 8.67 10.53 10.54
C GLU A 70 8.14 9.46 11.50
N HIS A 71 6.87 9.06 11.36
CA HIS A 71 6.19 8.24 12.37
C HIS A 71 5.98 6.78 11.96
N TYR A 72 6.20 6.44 10.69
CA TYR A 72 5.99 5.09 10.17
C TYR A 72 7.18 4.59 9.36
N ASN A 73 7.48 3.31 9.49
CA ASN A 73 8.46 2.61 8.67
C ASN A 73 7.74 1.76 7.61
N PHE A 74 8.39 1.59 6.45
CA PHE A 74 8.04 0.53 5.53
C PHE A 74 8.77 -0.73 5.97
N ASN A 75 8.03 -1.81 6.22
CA ASN A 75 8.60 -3.03 6.75
C ASN A 75 8.01 -4.26 6.06
N LEU A 76 8.89 -5.10 5.53
CA LEU A 76 8.59 -6.39 4.92
C LEU A 76 9.30 -7.54 5.64
N ASP A 77 9.77 -7.32 6.88
CA ASP A 77 10.48 -8.33 7.63
C ASP A 77 9.51 -9.43 8.09
N LEU A 78 9.73 -10.64 7.61
CA LEU A 78 8.89 -11.80 7.90
C LEU A 78 8.81 -12.15 9.39
N GLU A 79 9.90 -11.94 10.15
CA GLU A 79 9.94 -12.20 11.58
C GLU A 79 9.01 -11.27 12.37
N THR A 80 8.71 -10.11 11.82
CA THR A 80 7.86 -9.13 12.49
C THR A 80 6.39 -9.23 12.15
N TRP A 81 6.03 -9.90 11.04
CA TRP A 81 4.65 -9.89 10.53
C TRP A 81 3.85 -11.17 10.78
N GLY A 82 4.46 -12.21 11.17
CA GLY A 82 3.83 -13.51 11.23
C GLY A 82 3.71 -14.14 9.84
N LEU A 83 3.67 -15.44 9.83
CA LEU A 83 3.76 -16.23 8.61
C LEU A 83 2.64 -17.26 8.57
N THR A 84 2.27 -17.65 7.34
CA THR A 84 1.39 -18.78 7.07
C THR A 84 2.04 -19.71 6.05
N ASP A 85 1.68 -20.97 6.05
CA ASP A 85 2.18 -21.94 5.09
C ASP A 85 1.60 -21.69 3.69
N LYS A 86 2.48 -21.71 2.67
CA LYS A 86 2.12 -21.47 1.27
C LYS A 86 1.04 -22.43 0.77
N GLN A 87 1.15 -23.72 1.10
CA GLN A 87 0.20 -24.70 0.62
C GLN A 87 -1.17 -24.53 1.27
N THR A 88 -1.20 -24.15 2.54
CA THR A 88 -2.43 -23.80 3.25
C THR A 88 -3.17 -22.67 2.56
N GLU A 89 -2.46 -21.59 2.17
CA GLU A 89 -3.07 -20.46 1.50
C GLU A 89 -3.50 -20.80 0.06
N ILE A 90 -2.69 -21.54 -0.69
CA ILE A 90 -3.08 -22.02 -2.02
C ILE A 90 -4.33 -22.89 -1.93
N ASN A 91 -4.37 -23.86 -1.05
CA ASN A 91 -5.52 -24.74 -0.87
C ASN A 91 -6.78 -23.97 -0.49
N ARG A 92 -6.63 -22.92 0.30
CA ARG A 92 -7.73 -22.06 0.73
C ARG A 92 -8.36 -21.29 -0.44
N PHE A 93 -7.55 -20.79 -1.35
CA PHE A 93 -8.00 -19.94 -2.45
C PHE A 93 -8.31 -20.72 -3.74
N ASN A 94 -7.83 -21.95 -3.87
CA ASN A 94 -7.98 -22.77 -5.07
C ASN A 94 -9.45 -22.99 -5.50
N ASP A 95 -10.38 -23.08 -4.55
CA ASP A 95 -11.81 -23.25 -4.84
C ASP A 95 -12.49 -21.97 -5.37
N PHE A 96 -11.83 -20.84 -5.35
CA PHE A 96 -12.39 -19.51 -5.69
C PHE A 96 -11.81 -18.92 -6.94
N VAL A 97 -10.56 -19.21 -7.22
CA VAL A 97 -9.79 -18.54 -8.26
C VAL A 97 -9.05 -19.57 -9.08
N ASP A 98 -9.26 -19.50 -10.39
CA ASP A 98 -8.45 -20.26 -11.34
C ASP A 98 -6.97 -19.83 -11.21
N MET A 99 -6.07 -20.81 -11.15
CA MET A 99 -4.65 -20.57 -10.98
C MET A 99 -4.03 -19.77 -12.15
N GLU A 100 -4.56 -19.91 -13.37
CA GLU A 100 -4.16 -19.09 -14.52
C GLU A 100 -4.60 -17.63 -14.33
N MET A 101 -5.81 -17.41 -13.84
CA MET A 101 -6.30 -16.07 -13.53
C MET A 101 -5.53 -15.46 -12.35
N LEU A 102 -5.17 -16.25 -11.36
CA LEU A 102 -4.34 -15.82 -10.24
C LEU A 102 -2.98 -15.28 -10.71
N SER A 103 -2.39 -15.91 -11.75
CA SER A 103 -1.12 -15.44 -12.34
C SER A 103 -1.14 -14.02 -12.87
N ARG A 104 -2.32 -13.48 -13.15
CA ARG A 104 -2.51 -12.11 -13.69
C ARG A 104 -2.94 -11.11 -12.63
N SER A 105 -2.98 -11.53 -11.39
CA SER A 105 -3.55 -10.73 -10.31
C SER A 105 -2.51 -9.99 -9.49
N ASN A 106 -3.04 -9.14 -8.61
CA ASN A 106 -2.28 -8.46 -7.58
C ASN A 106 -2.26 -9.24 -6.25
N ALA A 107 -2.73 -10.47 -6.22
CA ALA A 107 -2.71 -11.27 -5.01
C ALA A 107 -1.28 -11.65 -4.62
N LEU A 108 -1.08 -11.95 -3.33
CA LEU A 108 0.19 -12.48 -2.84
C LEU A 108 0.61 -13.77 -3.56
N PHE A 109 -0.32 -14.50 -4.14
CA PHE A 109 -0.07 -15.66 -4.99
C PHE A 109 0.10 -15.33 -6.46
N GLY A 110 0.12 -14.07 -6.85
CA GLY A 110 0.28 -13.68 -8.23
C GLY A 110 1.48 -14.35 -8.89
N TYR A 111 1.48 -14.36 -10.21
CA TYR A 111 2.55 -14.88 -11.02
C TYR A 111 3.11 -13.78 -11.89
N GLU A 112 4.38 -13.88 -12.19
CA GLU A 112 5.00 -13.16 -13.28
C GLU A 112 5.30 -14.16 -14.39
N GLY A 113 4.54 -14.10 -15.49
CA GLY A 113 4.56 -15.14 -16.50
C GLY A 113 4.08 -16.48 -15.94
N ASP A 114 4.92 -17.50 -15.97
CA ASP A 114 4.63 -18.85 -15.45
C ASP A 114 5.09 -19.05 -14.00
N LYS A 115 5.52 -18.00 -13.31
CA LYS A 115 6.10 -18.08 -11.97
C LYS A 115 5.21 -17.43 -10.93
N TYR A 116 5.14 -18.04 -9.76
CA TYR A 116 4.57 -17.42 -8.57
C TYR A 116 5.40 -16.22 -8.13
N TYR A 117 4.73 -15.15 -7.68
CA TYR A 117 5.39 -14.02 -7.06
C TYR A 117 6.13 -14.34 -5.76
N PHE A 118 5.92 -15.53 -5.19
CA PHE A 118 6.69 -16.04 -4.05
C PHE A 118 7.96 -16.76 -4.45
N ASP A 119 8.21 -16.91 -5.74
CA ASP A 119 9.45 -17.47 -6.23
C ASP A 119 10.60 -16.49 -6.03
N MET A 120 11.80 -16.93 -6.39
CA MET A 120 13.05 -16.23 -6.13
C MET A 120 13.03 -14.75 -6.50
N ASP A 121 12.24 -14.34 -7.48
CA ASP A 121 12.24 -12.96 -7.98
C ASP A 121 11.57 -11.98 -7.00
N ILE A 122 10.45 -12.34 -6.38
CA ILE A 122 9.83 -11.55 -5.30
C ILE A 122 10.70 -11.55 -4.05
N ARG A 123 11.20 -12.71 -3.65
CA ARG A 123 12.05 -12.81 -2.48
C ARG A 123 13.28 -11.90 -2.64
N ARG A 124 13.94 -11.91 -3.80
CA ARG A 124 15.06 -11.01 -4.10
C ARG A 124 14.66 -9.55 -4.08
N HIS A 125 13.56 -9.22 -4.74
CA HIS A 125 13.08 -7.84 -4.83
C HIS A 125 12.89 -7.21 -3.44
N PHE A 126 12.35 -7.97 -2.50
CA PHE A 126 12.12 -7.51 -1.14
C PHE A 126 13.24 -7.88 -0.15
N GLY A 127 14.33 -8.49 -0.61
CA GLY A 127 15.43 -8.94 0.25
C GLY A 127 15.04 -10.13 1.15
N LEU A 128 14.08 -10.92 0.72
CA LEU A 128 13.56 -12.09 1.47
C LEU A 128 14.24 -13.40 1.05
N ASP A 129 15.11 -13.38 0.07
CA ASP A 129 15.89 -14.53 -0.41
C ASP A 129 16.88 -15.07 0.63
N LYS A 130 17.19 -14.27 1.66
CA LYS A 130 17.96 -14.69 2.83
C LYS A 130 17.19 -15.63 3.78
N PHE A 131 15.86 -15.71 3.63
CA PHE A 131 15.02 -16.61 4.43
C PHE A 131 14.74 -17.88 3.62
N ASP A 132 15.35 -18.99 4.03
CA ASP A 132 15.13 -20.31 3.43
C ASP A 132 13.82 -20.92 3.96
N SER A 133 12.70 -20.53 3.38
CA SER A 133 11.37 -20.94 3.86
C SER A 133 10.32 -20.85 2.76
N ASP A 134 9.42 -21.84 2.72
CA ASP A 134 8.18 -21.84 1.93
C ASP A 134 7.04 -21.04 2.58
N ILE A 135 7.32 -20.35 3.66
CA ILE A 135 6.33 -19.57 4.39
C ILE A 135 6.02 -18.29 3.64
N ILE A 136 4.74 -18.01 3.47
CA ILE A 136 4.24 -16.78 2.83
C ILE A 136 4.09 -15.69 3.89
N PRO A 137 4.60 -14.48 3.65
CA PRO A 137 4.35 -13.34 4.52
C PRO A 137 2.85 -13.08 4.63
N TYR A 138 2.39 -12.87 5.84
CA TYR A 138 1.00 -12.64 6.15
C TYR A 138 0.84 -11.32 6.89
N TRP A 139 0.36 -10.30 6.18
CA TRP A 139 0.27 -8.95 6.72
C TRP A 139 -0.93 -8.81 7.66
N LYS A 140 -0.73 -8.23 8.82
CA LYS A 140 -1.76 -7.96 9.82
C LYS A 140 -1.70 -6.51 10.31
N THR A 141 -1.47 -5.59 9.39
CA THR A 141 -1.23 -4.18 9.70
C THR A 141 -2.14 -3.24 8.94
N GLU A 142 -3.28 -3.72 8.48
CA GLU A 142 -4.21 -2.92 7.67
C GLU A 142 -4.89 -1.81 8.47
N THR A 143 -4.98 -1.95 9.79
CA THR A 143 -5.52 -0.90 10.66
C THR A 143 -4.41 0.00 11.19
N VAL A 144 -4.71 1.28 11.37
CA VAL A 144 -3.75 2.24 11.94
C VAL A 144 -3.33 1.85 13.35
N GLU A 145 -4.19 1.19 14.13
CA GLU A 145 -3.85 0.68 15.47
C GLU A 145 -2.78 -0.40 15.41
N ALA A 146 -2.92 -1.36 14.49
CA ALA A 146 -1.93 -2.40 14.30
C ALA A 146 -0.60 -1.82 13.78
N MET A 147 -0.66 -0.87 12.84
CA MET A 147 0.55 -0.13 12.40
C MET A 147 1.19 0.63 13.56
N ASN A 148 0.42 1.32 14.39
CA ASN A 148 0.91 2.04 15.56
C ASN A 148 1.50 1.12 16.62
N ALA A 149 0.89 -0.05 16.83
CA ALA A 149 1.31 -1.03 17.82
C ALA A 149 2.69 -1.63 17.51
N PHE A 150 3.16 -1.51 16.27
CA PHE A 150 4.50 -1.97 15.88
C PHE A 150 5.61 -1.38 16.76
N ARG A 151 5.42 -0.17 17.29
CA ARG A 151 6.33 0.47 18.25
C ARG A 151 6.49 -0.27 19.58
N TYR A 152 5.59 -1.19 19.91
CA TYR A 152 5.71 -2.03 21.11
C TYR A 152 6.66 -3.21 20.92
N LYS A 153 7.06 -3.48 19.69
CA LYS A 153 8.06 -4.54 19.43
C LYS A 153 9.47 -4.10 19.85
N PRO A 154 10.29 -5.01 20.34
CA PRO A 154 11.67 -4.70 20.68
C PRO A 154 12.41 -4.05 19.50
N ASN A 155 13.20 -3.03 19.79
CA ASN A 155 13.99 -2.27 18.82
C ASN A 155 13.21 -1.48 17.75
N HIS A 156 11.88 -1.32 17.88
CA HIS A 156 11.07 -0.49 17.02
C HIS A 156 10.51 0.73 17.77
N GLN A 157 10.73 1.93 17.24
CA GLN A 157 10.30 3.20 17.85
C GLN A 157 9.19 3.90 17.06
N ALA A 158 8.94 3.47 15.85
CA ALA A 158 7.92 4.02 14.96
C ALA A 158 6.86 2.96 14.64
N GLY A 159 5.70 3.40 14.19
CA GLY A 159 4.73 2.53 13.54
C GLY A 159 5.32 1.91 12.27
N ALA A 160 4.69 0.89 11.73
CA ALA A 160 5.11 0.31 10.46
C ALA A 160 3.92 -0.20 9.65
N GLY A 161 4.11 -0.27 8.34
CA GLY A 161 3.17 -0.87 7.40
C GLY A 161 3.88 -1.29 6.12
N GLU A 162 3.20 -2.08 5.32
CA GLU A 162 3.60 -2.44 3.95
C GLU A 162 2.79 -1.60 2.93
N CYS A 163 2.82 -1.92 1.65
CA CYS A 163 2.24 -1.07 0.61
C CYS A 163 0.72 -0.89 0.74
N VAL A 164 -0.05 -1.94 1.07
CA VAL A 164 -1.52 -1.85 1.24
C VAL A 164 -1.88 -1.07 2.49
N SER A 165 -1.26 -1.41 3.63
CA SER A 165 -1.48 -0.70 4.89
C SER A 165 -1.21 0.80 4.77
N LEU A 166 -0.09 1.15 4.12
CA LEU A 166 0.29 2.55 3.91
C LEU A 166 -0.61 3.24 2.89
N ALA A 167 -1.09 2.54 1.85
CA ALA A 167 -2.07 3.11 0.92
C ALA A 167 -3.39 3.43 1.63
N CYS A 168 -3.90 2.50 2.46
CA CYS A 168 -5.10 2.73 3.28
C CYS A 168 -4.90 3.88 4.28
N LEU A 169 -3.76 3.91 4.96
CA LEU A 169 -3.40 4.99 5.89
C LEU A 169 -3.38 6.35 5.19
N TYR A 170 -2.75 6.43 4.00
CA TYR A 170 -2.71 7.67 3.24
C TYR A 170 -4.10 8.12 2.81
N ALA A 171 -4.94 7.21 2.28
CA ALA A 171 -6.29 7.56 1.87
C ALA A 171 -7.10 8.14 3.05
N ALA A 172 -7.05 7.49 4.22
CA ALA A 172 -7.72 7.95 5.42
C ALA A 172 -7.14 9.28 5.95
N ALA A 173 -5.82 9.39 6.03
CA ALA A 173 -5.16 10.60 6.53
C ALA A 173 -5.36 11.81 5.59
N LEU A 174 -5.33 11.60 4.28
CA LEU A 174 -5.60 12.65 3.30
C LEU A 174 -7.05 13.13 3.40
N PHE A 175 -8.00 12.22 3.62
CA PHE A 175 -9.39 12.60 3.86
C PHE A 175 -9.57 13.36 5.17
N ILE A 176 -9.06 12.83 6.28
CA ILE A 176 -9.28 13.41 7.63
C ILE A 176 -8.48 14.69 7.80
N VAL A 177 -7.20 14.70 7.50
CA VAL A 177 -6.26 15.76 7.89
C VAL A 177 -6.04 16.77 6.77
N ALA A 178 -5.87 16.29 5.54
CA ALA A 178 -5.69 17.16 4.38
C ALA A 178 -7.01 17.62 3.74
N GLU A 179 -8.14 17.10 4.21
CA GLU A 179 -9.49 17.40 3.71
C GLU A 179 -9.65 17.13 2.21
N VAL A 180 -8.97 16.12 1.70
CA VAL A 180 -9.12 15.66 0.32
C VAL A 180 -10.38 14.78 0.23
N PRO A 181 -11.37 15.15 -0.58
CA PRO A 181 -12.57 14.33 -0.78
C PRO A 181 -12.23 12.92 -1.29
N LEU A 182 -12.93 11.89 -0.81
CA LEU A 182 -12.65 10.50 -1.19
C LEU A 182 -12.86 10.22 -2.68
N GLU A 183 -13.78 10.95 -3.33
CA GLU A 183 -14.00 10.88 -4.78
C GLU A 183 -12.80 11.37 -5.61
N LYS A 184 -11.79 11.94 -4.98
CA LYS A 184 -10.51 12.27 -5.62
C LYS A 184 -9.40 11.25 -5.37
N ILE A 185 -9.67 10.19 -4.62
CA ILE A 185 -8.67 9.20 -4.23
C ILE A 185 -9.03 7.84 -4.85
N PHE A 186 -8.17 7.37 -5.74
CA PHE A 186 -8.25 6.05 -6.35
C PHE A 186 -7.14 5.17 -5.80
N LEU A 187 -7.50 4.05 -5.20
CA LEU A 187 -6.55 3.04 -4.78
C LEU A 187 -6.29 2.10 -5.96
N MET A 188 -5.03 1.87 -6.26
CA MET A 188 -4.60 0.99 -7.35
C MET A 188 -3.76 -0.14 -6.80
N GLY A 189 -4.01 -1.36 -7.25
CA GLY A 189 -3.18 -2.51 -6.99
C GLY A 189 -2.56 -3.07 -8.27
N THR A 190 -1.26 -3.31 -8.23
CA THR A 190 -0.51 -4.10 -9.19
C THR A 190 0.02 -5.36 -8.50
N PRO A 191 0.53 -6.36 -9.21
CA PRO A 191 1.03 -7.59 -8.60
C PRO A 191 1.96 -7.40 -7.39
N LEU A 192 2.84 -6.41 -7.46
CA LEU A 192 3.87 -6.19 -6.44
C LEU A 192 3.71 -4.89 -5.66
N HIS A 193 2.63 -4.13 -5.88
CA HIS A 193 2.52 -2.83 -5.25
C HIS A 193 1.06 -2.33 -5.16
N SER A 194 0.75 -1.69 -4.03
CA SER A 194 -0.49 -0.93 -3.84
C SER A 194 -0.18 0.53 -3.59
N GLN A 195 -0.91 1.41 -4.25
CA GLN A 195 -0.69 2.84 -4.21
C GLN A 195 -1.99 3.62 -4.48
N ASN A 196 -2.00 4.90 -4.12
CA ASN A 196 -3.13 5.78 -4.43
C ASN A 196 -2.75 6.74 -5.56
N PHE A 197 -3.72 7.01 -6.43
CA PHE A 197 -3.69 8.17 -7.30
C PHE A 197 -4.68 9.22 -6.76
N ILE A 198 -4.19 10.40 -6.45
CA ILE A 198 -4.95 11.51 -5.90
C ILE A 198 -5.14 12.55 -7.00
N MET A 199 -6.39 12.84 -7.38
CA MET A 199 -6.74 13.81 -8.41
C MET A 199 -6.71 15.24 -7.85
N VAL A 200 -5.52 15.69 -7.46
CA VAL A 200 -5.21 17.06 -7.02
C VAL A 200 -4.15 17.62 -7.95
N ASP A 201 -4.34 18.83 -8.42
CA ASP A 201 -3.49 19.49 -9.44
C ASP A 201 -3.29 18.58 -10.67
N GLU A 202 -2.05 18.28 -11.06
CA GLU A 202 -1.73 17.38 -12.17
C GLU A 202 -1.81 15.89 -11.81
N GLY A 203 -2.10 15.57 -10.56
CA GLY A 203 -2.09 14.22 -9.98
C GLY A 203 -0.91 14.00 -9.03
N VAL A 204 -1.16 13.17 -8.03
CA VAL A 204 -0.16 12.74 -7.04
C VAL A 204 -0.31 11.23 -6.83
N LEU A 205 0.80 10.50 -6.90
CA LEU A 205 0.85 9.09 -6.52
C LEU A 205 1.42 8.94 -5.10
N THR A 206 0.88 8.01 -4.32
CA THR A 206 1.58 7.53 -3.13
C THR A 206 2.55 6.41 -3.54
N ASN A 207 3.65 6.28 -2.83
CA ASN A 207 4.61 5.18 -2.99
C ASN A 207 5.18 4.83 -1.62
N ASN A 208 4.60 3.82 -0.99
CA ASN A 208 4.85 3.48 0.41
C ASN A 208 4.71 4.72 1.30
N ARG A 209 5.76 5.13 2.02
CA ARG A 209 5.74 6.34 2.87
C ARG A 209 5.85 7.67 2.11
N ARG A 210 6.05 7.62 0.80
CA ARG A 210 6.34 8.80 -0.03
C ARG A 210 5.16 9.18 -0.90
N ILE A 211 5.25 10.35 -1.47
CA ILE A 211 4.38 10.76 -2.57
C ILE A 211 5.24 11.14 -3.77
N VAL A 212 4.68 11.01 -4.95
CA VAL A 212 5.32 11.34 -6.23
C VAL A 212 4.40 12.28 -7.00
N THR A 213 4.81 13.53 -7.16
CA THR A 213 4.15 14.48 -8.05
C THR A 213 4.59 14.24 -9.49
N LYS A 214 3.89 14.82 -10.46
CA LYS A 214 4.27 14.70 -11.87
C LYS A 214 5.71 15.16 -12.13
N SER A 215 6.14 16.27 -11.53
CA SER A 215 7.52 16.73 -11.65
C SER A 215 8.54 15.76 -11.03
N MET A 216 8.19 15.09 -9.95
CA MET A 216 9.04 14.04 -9.36
C MET A 216 9.08 12.77 -10.21
N TRP A 217 8.00 12.43 -10.91
CA TRP A 217 7.96 11.29 -11.83
C TRP A 217 9.01 11.40 -12.94
N TYR A 218 9.29 12.62 -13.41
CA TYR A 218 10.22 12.89 -14.50
C TYR A 218 11.56 13.48 -14.04
N ASN A 219 11.95 13.36 -12.78
CA ASN A 219 13.16 14.03 -12.27
C ASN A 219 14.46 13.24 -12.46
N GLY A 220 14.41 12.04 -13.03
CA GLY A 220 15.59 11.21 -13.36
C GLY A 220 16.38 10.72 -12.13
N THR A 221 15.76 10.65 -10.96
CA THR A 221 16.39 10.09 -9.76
C THR A 221 16.09 8.61 -9.60
N GLU A 222 16.94 7.86 -8.88
CA GLU A 222 16.67 6.47 -8.51
C GLU A 222 15.31 6.30 -7.83
N LEU A 223 14.92 7.27 -6.99
CA LEU A 223 13.61 7.24 -6.32
C LEU A 223 12.44 7.36 -7.30
N SER A 224 12.59 8.15 -8.37
CA SER A 224 11.55 8.22 -9.41
C SER A 224 11.50 6.93 -10.24
N ALA A 225 12.63 6.34 -10.57
CA ALA A 225 12.69 5.06 -11.28
C ALA A 225 12.00 3.94 -10.48
N LEU A 226 12.25 3.84 -9.18
CA LEU A 226 11.57 2.90 -8.29
C LEU A 226 10.05 3.15 -8.22
N ALA A 227 9.61 4.42 -8.20
CA ALA A 227 8.19 4.74 -8.16
C ALA A 227 7.47 4.42 -9.49
N ARG A 228 8.19 4.52 -10.62
CA ARG A 228 7.64 4.26 -11.95
C ARG A 228 7.48 2.79 -12.27
N ARG A 229 8.28 1.93 -11.65
CA ARG A 229 8.38 0.49 -11.93
C ARG A 229 7.00 -0.19 -12.07
N ALA A 230 6.11 0.02 -11.11
CA ALA A 230 4.80 -0.66 -11.11
C ALA A 230 3.94 -0.29 -12.33
N LEU A 231 3.83 1.00 -12.66
CA LEU A 231 3.00 1.45 -13.79
C LEU A 231 3.67 1.27 -15.16
N GLU A 232 4.99 1.11 -15.20
CA GLU A 232 5.75 0.87 -16.43
C GLU A 232 5.82 -0.61 -16.84
N HIS A 233 5.76 -1.52 -15.85
CA HIS A 233 6.05 -2.93 -16.08
C HIS A 233 4.93 -3.88 -15.65
N GLU A 234 4.03 -3.46 -14.77
CA GLU A 234 3.00 -4.31 -14.21
C GLU A 234 1.61 -3.91 -14.72
N GLN A 235 0.70 -4.88 -14.74
CA GLN A 235 -0.70 -4.60 -14.99
C GLN A 235 -1.34 -4.06 -13.71
N VAL A 236 -2.05 -2.94 -13.79
CA VAL A 236 -2.96 -2.55 -12.72
C VAL A 236 -4.08 -3.59 -12.66
N THR A 237 -4.09 -4.38 -11.61
CA THR A 237 -4.99 -5.53 -11.48
C THR A 237 -6.36 -5.09 -11.00
N TYR A 238 -6.40 -4.16 -10.06
CA TYR A 238 -7.67 -3.63 -9.55
C TYR A 238 -7.56 -2.16 -9.16
N ILE A 239 -8.73 -1.51 -9.16
CA ILE A 239 -8.89 -0.12 -8.71
C ILE A 239 -10.11 -0.08 -7.81
N ALA A 240 -9.96 0.53 -6.62
CA ALA A 240 -11.04 0.79 -5.67
C ALA A 240 -11.24 2.30 -5.50
N HIS A 241 -12.50 2.71 -5.41
CA HIS A 241 -12.94 4.10 -5.32
C HIS A 241 -14.21 4.21 -4.47
N SER A 242 -14.60 5.40 -4.05
CA SER A 242 -15.84 5.65 -3.29
C SER A 242 -17.11 5.21 -4.04
N SER A 243 -17.07 5.09 -5.35
CA SER A 243 -18.18 4.63 -6.19
C SER A 243 -18.19 3.12 -6.45
N GLY A 244 -17.17 2.38 -6.03
CA GLY A 244 -17.04 0.95 -6.25
C GLY A 244 -15.65 0.52 -6.70
N TRP A 245 -15.57 -0.58 -7.41
CA TRP A 245 -14.29 -1.17 -7.84
C TRP A 245 -14.36 -1.66 -9.30
N ILE A 246 -13.18 -1.85 -9.89
CA ILE A 246 -12.96 -2.57 -11.14
C ILE A 246 -11.74 -3.47 -10.99
N HIS A 247 -11.86 -4.73 -11.40
CA HIS A 247 -10.79 -5.72 -11.29
C HIS A 247 -10.55 -6.40 -12.65
N SER A 248 -9.29 -6.68 -12.99
CA SER A 248 -8.94 -7.29 -14.29
C SER A 248 -9.58 -8.65 -14.51
N MET A 249 -9.72 -9.46 -13.45
CA MET A 249 -10.25 -10.82 -13.51
C MET A 249 -11.77 -10.91 -13.62
N TYR A 250 -12.50 -10.07 -12.89
CA TYR A 250 -13.95 -10.20 -12.82
C TYR A 250 -14.60 -9.64 -14.08
N PRO A 251 -15.62 -10.30 -14.63
CA PRO A 251 -16.40 -9.75 -15.74
C PRO A 251 -17.22 -8.52 -15.31
N GLU A 252 -17.62 -8.46 -14.03
CA GLU A 252 -18.38 -7.36 -13.46
C GLU A 252 -17.44 -6.24 -12.95
N ALA A 253 -17.99 -5.04 -12.83
CA ALA A 253 -17.40 -3.89 -12.17
C ALA A 253 -18.50 -3.07 -11.51
N THR A 254 -18.21 -2.48 -10.36
CA THR A 254 -19.15 -1.64 -9.61
C THR A 254 -18.77 -0.16 -9.59
N ILE A 255 -17.55 0.17 -10.01
CA ILE A 255 -17.08 1.56 -10.10
C ILE A 255 -17.93 2.36 -11.07
N ASP A 256 -18.21 3.62 -10.76
CA ASP A 256 -18.89 4.52 -11.69
C ASP A 256 -18.05 4.69 -12.97
N THR A 257 -18.69 4.51 -14.12
CA THR A 257 -18.01 4.54 -15.43
C THR A 257 -17.44 5.92 -15.78
N VAL A 258 -18.12 7.00 -15.34
CA VAL A 258 -17.67 8.38 -15.58
C VAL A 258 -16.44 8.67 -14.73
N GLU A 259 -16.48 8.30 -13.44
CA GLU A 259 -15.37 8.44 -12.53
C GLU A 259 -14.14 7.62 -12.97
N TYR A 260 -14.36 6.39 -13.43
CA TYR A 260 -13.29 5.56 -13.96
C TYR A 260 -12.67 6.14 -15.23
N GLN A 261 -13.50 6.67 -16.15
CA GLN A 261 -12.99 7.33 -17.35
C GLN A 261 -12.20 8.60 -17.01
N LEU A 262 -12.70 9.42 -16.08
CA LEU A 262 -11.99 10.61 -15.59
C LEU A 262 -10.63 10.24 -14.97
N PHE A 263 -10.61 9.20 -14.15
CA PHE A 263 -9.37 8.66 -13.58
C PHE A 263 -8.38 8.26 -14.69
N ARG A 264 -8.82 7.50 -15.69
CA ARG A 264 -7.97 7.07 -16.80
C ARG A 264 -7.35 8.25 -17.55
N GLU A 265 -8.15 9.28 -17.83
CA GLU A 265 -7.69 10.50 -18.50
C GLU A 265 -6.67 11.27 -17.66
N LYS A 266 -6.94 11.41 -16.37
CA LYS A 266 -6.04 12.11 -15.44
C LYS A 266 -4.73 11.36 -15.25
N LEU A 267 -4.79 10.05 -15.05
CA LEU A 267 -3.60 9.21 -14.93
C LEU A 267 -2.78 9.24 -16.23
N THR A 268 -3.42 9.14 -17.40
CA THR A 268 -2.74 9.24 -18.69
C THR A 268 -2.02 10.58 -18.84
N LYS A 269 -2.67 11.70 -18.48
CA LYS A 269 -2.02 13.02 -18.51
C LYS A 269 -0.88 13.15 -17.52
N TYR A 270 -0.98 12.51 -16.36
CA TYR A 270 0.10 12.45 -15.38
C TYR A 270 1.32 11.70 -15.93
N LEU A 271 1.10 10.60 -16.65
CA LEU A 271 2.11 9.72 -17.22
C LEU A 271 2.67 10.20 -18.57
N GLN A 272 2.34 11.42 -18.99
CA GLN A 272 2.81 12.03 -20.23
C GLN A 272 3.37 13.41 -19.96
N THR A 273 4.45 13.77 -20.65
CA THR A 273 5.04 15.10 -20.57
C THR A 273 5.56 15.57 -21.91
N THR A 274 5.64 16.89 -22.08
CA THR A 274 6.42 17.53 -23.14
C THR A 274 7.90 17.46 -22.79
N ILE A 275 8.76 17.62 -23.78
CA ILE A 275 10.21 17.51 -23.59
C ILE A 275 10.83 18.91 -23.72
N ASP A 276 11.59 19.28 -22.71
CA ASP A 276 12.51 20.40 -22.67
C ASP A 276 13.92 19.89 -22.32
N PHE A 277 14.84 20.81 -22.13
CA PHE A 277 16.21 20.48 -21.71
C PHE A 277 16.23 19.65 -20.42
N GLU A 278 15.42 20.05 -19.42
CA GLU A 278 15.39 19.39 -18.12
C GLU A 278 14.88 17.95 -18.22
N ILE A 279 13.77 17.73 -18.89
CA ILE A 279 13.18 16.41 -19.11
C ILE A 279 14.14 15.52 -19.90
N PHE A 280 14.80 16.06 -20.93
CA PHE A 280 15.77 15.31 -21.71
C PHE A 280 17.01 14.91 -20.87
N MET A 281 17.55 15.81 -20.07
CA MET A 281 18.65 15.50 -19.15
C MET A 281 18.24 14.47 -18.09
N ASN A 282 17.02 14.55 -17.59
CA ASN A 282 16.49 13.58 -16.62
C ASN A 282 16.31 12.20 -17.25
N PHE A 283 15.89 12.13 -18.51
CA PHE A 283 15.89 10.89 -19.27
C PHE A 283 17.30 10.28 -19.35
N LEU A 284 18.31 11.09 -19.68
CA LEU A 284 19.70 10.61 -19.78
C LEU A 284 20.30 10.22 -18.42
N ARG A 285 19.82 10.78 -17.30
CA ARG A 285 20.20 10.31 -15.94
C ARG A 285 19.63 8.93 -15.65
N ASP A 286 18.38 8.70 -15.99
CA ASP A 286 17.69 7.43 -15.74
C ASP A 286 18.21 6.30 -16.68
N TYR A 287 18.42 6.64 -17.95
CA TYR A 287 18.92 5.71 -18.97
C TYR A 287 20.40 5.93 -19.27
N SER A 288 21.26 5.64 -18.28
CA SER A 288 22.71 5.92 -18.33
C SER A 288 23.43 5.34 -19.55
N ARG A 289 22.92 4.23 -20.13
CA ARG A 289 23.48 3.61 -21.35
C ARG A 289 23.54 4.54 -22.57
N HIS A 290 22.74 5.61 -22.58
CA HIS A 290 22.69 6.57 -23.67
C HIS A 290 23.59 7.80 -23.45
N GLN A 291 24.15 8.00 -22.26
CA GLN A 291 25.02 9.15 -21.93
C GLN A 291 26.26 9.22 -22.84
N LYS A 292 26.79 8.06 -23.23
CA LYS A 292 27.97 7.94 -24.10
C LYS A 292 27.86 8.66 -25.45
N PHE A 293 26.64 8.93 -25.93
CA PHE A 293 26.42 9.65 -27.18
C PHE A 293 26.59 11.16 -27.03
N PHE A 294 26.63 11.69 -25.81
CA PHE A 294 26.51 13.11 -25.55
C PHE A 294 27.68 13.69 -24.76
N GLN A 295 27.87 14.98 -24.94
CA GLN A 295 28.72 15.83 -24.14
C GLN A 295 27.96 17.09 -23.75
N LEU A 296 28.14 17.53 -22.52
CA LEU A 296 27.55 18.77 -22.03
C LEU A 296 28.47 19.94 -22.36
N CYS A 297 27.90 20.98 -22.96
CA CYS A 297 28.57 22.25 -23.19
C CYS A 297 28.03 23.28 -22.18
N PHE A 298 28.91 23.99 -21.51
CA PHE A 298 28.56 25.03 -20.54
C PHE A 298 29.61 26.14 -20.51
N GLN A 299 29.21 27.31 -20.06
CA GLN A 299 30.15 28.45 -19.90
C GLN A 299 30.77 28.42 -18.52
N CYS A 300 32.10 28.51 -18.49
CA CYS A 300 32.88 28.66 -17.29
C CYS A 300 33.91 29.79 -17.48
N GLN A 301 33.86 30.80 -16.61
CA GLN A 301 34.75 31.95 -16.66
C GLN A 301 34.81 32.66 -18.05
N GLY A 302 33.66 32.71 -18.73
CA GLY A 302 33.53 33.36 -20.03
C GLY A 302 33.98 32.52 -21.23
N ALA A 303 34.40 31.27 -21.04
CA ALA A 303 34.78 30.35 -22.10
C ALA A 303 33.90 29.11 -22.10
N ASN A 304 33.63 28.56 -23.28
CA ASN A 304 32.94 27.26 -23.40
C ASN A 304 33.84 26.14 -22.91
N ARG A 305 33.24 25.22 -22.16
CA ARG A 305 33.86 23.98 -21.71
C ARG A 305 32.98 22.82 -22.13
N PHE A 306 33.61 21.70 -22.36
CA PHE A 306 32.94 20.46 -22.77
C PHE A 306 33.30 19.35 -21.80
N ILE A 307 32.34 18.52 -21.45
CA ILE A 307 32.54 17.37 -20.57
C ILE A 307 31.72 16.18 -21.08
N GLN A 308 32.27 14.99 -20.96
CA GLN A 308 31.51 13.76 -21.19
C GLN A 308 30.31 13.70 -20.27
N LEU A 309 29.12 13.40 -20.78
CA LEU A 309 27.89 13.46 -20.01
C LEU A 309 27.89 12.49 -18.81
N GLU A 310 28.45 11.29 -18.98
CA GLU A 310 28.61 10.33 -17.91
C GLU A 310 29.52 10.82 -16.77
N LYS A 311 30.54 11.63 -17.08
CA LYS A 311 31.38 12.26 -16.07
C LYS A 311 30.64 13.38 -15.36
N ALA A 312 29.93 14.25 -16.09
CA ALA A 312 29.11 15.30 -15.51
C ALA A 312 28.10 14.72 -14.51
N PHE A 313 27.37 13.67 -14.90
CA PHE A 313 26.42 13.01 -14.01
C PHE A 313 27.09 12.24 -12.87
N GLY A 314 28.28 11.68 -13.06
CA GLY A 314 29.09 11.08 -12.00
C GLY A 314 29.39 12.06 -10.85
N TYR A 315 29.65 13.32 -11.17
CA TYR A 315 29.85 14.37 -10.18
C TYR A 315 28.57 14.76 -9.43
N GLU A 316 27.41 14.62 -10.05
CA GLU A 316 26.11 14.85 -9.40
C GLU A 316 25.75 13.75 -8.39
N HIS A 317 26.26 12.52 -8.56
CA HIS A 317 25.87 11.34 -7.77
C HIS A 317 26.37 11.30 -6.33
N GLY A 318 27.18 12.25 -5.90
CA GLY A 318 27.52 12.43 -4.48
C GLY A 318 26.32 12.85 -3.62
N SER A 319 25.23 13.34 -4.22
CA SER A 319 23.97 13.61 -3.55
C SER A 319 22.89 12.62 -4.01
N LYS A 320 22.13 12.08 -3.06
CA LYS A 320 20.95 11.25 -3.35
C LYS A 320 19.82 12.01 -4.05
N ASN A 321 19.96 13.33 -4.19
CA ASN A 321 19.00 14.23 -4.78
C ASN A 321 19.64 14.93 -5.98
N ARG A 322 18.83 15.20 -7.00
CA ARG A 322 19.24 15.98 -8.15
C ARG A 322 19.72 17.39 -7.72
N LEU A 323 20.83 17.82 -8.27
CA LEU A 323 21.29 19.20 -8.12
C LEU A 323 20.48 20.14 -9.02
N GLY A 324 20.11 21.32 -8.50
CA GLY A 324 19.52 22.35 -9.35
C GLY A 324 20.54 22.88 -10.36
N ASP A 325 20.07 23.33 -11.55
CA ASP A 325 20.93 23.72 -12.68
C ASP A 325 22.02 24.74 -12.32
N LYS A 326 21.70 25.74 -11.48
CA LYS A 326 22.69 26.71 -11.01
C LYS A 326 23.81 26.10 -10.16
N THR A 327 23.45 25.11 -9.34
CA THR A 327 24.42 24.41 -8.49
C THR A 327 25.26 23.45 -9.32
N GLY A 328 24.64 22.72 -10.28
CA GLY A 328 25.32 21.84 -11.23
C GLY A 328 26.36 22.60 -12.05
N ARG A 329 26.01 23.77 -12.63
CA ARG A 329 26.95 24.60 -13.41
C ARG A 329 28.14 25.09 -12.59
N LYS A 330 27.93 25.48 -11.34
CA LYS A 330 29.04 25.85 -10.44
C LYS A 330 29.94 24.65 -10.16
N LEU A 331 29.35 23.53 -9.85
CA LEU A 331 30.08 22.28 -9.60
C LEU A 331 30.94 21.87 -10.80
N TYR A 332 30.41 21.97 -12.02
CA TYR A 332 31.16 21.63 -13.23
C TYR A 332 32.35 22.59 -13.44
N CYS A 333 32.26 23.85 -13.05
CA CYS A 333 33.37 24.80 -13.12
C CYS A 333 34.46 24.56 -12.06
N GLU A 334 34.18 23.78 -11.03
CA GLU A 334 35.11 23.40 -9.95
C GLU A 334 35.77 22.03 -10.21
N MET A 335 35.43 21.37 -11.32
CA MET A 335 36.03 20.08 -11.71
C MET A 335 37.49 20.22 -12.13
N ASP A 336 38.22 19.10 -12.02
CA ASP A 336 39.60 19.06 -12.45
C ASP A 336 39.74 19.35 -13.96
N GLU A 337 40.79 20.10 -14.33
CA GLU A 337 41.04 20.47 -15.73
C GLU A 337 41.19 19.27 -16.67
N GLU A 338 41.59 18.11 -16.16
CA GLU A 338 41.73 16.86 -16.92
C GLU A 338 40.39 16.32 -17.45
N ASP A 339 39.29 16.64 -16.79
CA ASP A 339 37.94 16.23 -17.19
C ASP A 339 37.23 17.25 -18.08
N LEU A 340 37.76 18.46 -18.18
CA LEU A 340 37.21 19.57 -18.94
C LEU A 340 37.98 19.78 -20.24
N TYR A 341 37.26 19.72 -21.35
CA TYR A 341 37.82 19.93 -22.67
C TYR A 341 37.57 21.37 -23.15
N LEU A 342 38.57 21.97 -23.78
CA LEU A 342 38.46 23.31 -24.41
C LEU A 342 37.80 23.26 -25.80
N GLN A 343 37.81 22.09 -26.42
CA GLN A 343 37.20 21.83 -27.72
C GLN A 343 36.16 20.70 -27.59
N PRO A 344 35.17 20.67 -28.46
CA PRO A 344 34.23 19.58 -28.49
C PRO A 344 34.93 18.23 -28.62
N ILE A 345 34.42 17.24 -27.86
CA ILE A 345 34.90 15.85 -27.92
C ILE A 345 34.37 15.19 -29.20
N ASP A 346 35.25 14.61 -29.98
CA ASP A 346 34.88 13.93 -31.21
C ASP A 346 33.88 12.79 -30.99
N HIS A 347 33.00 12.57 -31.94
CA HIS A 347 31.98 11.51 -31.95
C HIS A 347 30.90 11.63 -30.87
N ARG A 348 30.78 12.79 -30.17
CA ARG A 348 29.72 13.05 -29.20
C ARG A 348 28.88 14.26 -29.58
N TYR A 349 27.58 14.13 -29.46
CA TYR A 349 26.65 15.23 -29.72
C TYR A 349 26.69 16.26 -28.57
N ARG A 350 26.73 17.52 -28.94
CA ARG A 350 26.75 18.63 -27.97
C ARG A 350 25.35 18.92 -27.45
N ILE A 351 25.23 19.01 -26.16
CA ILE A 351 24.01 19.45 -25.47
C ILE A 351 24.33 20.73 -24.72
N TYR A 352 23.54 21.77 -24.92
CA TYR A 352 23.59 22.99 -24.12
C TYR A 352 22.19 23.53 -23.91
N HIS A 353 22.01 24.24 -22.77
CA HIS A 353 20.68 24.59 -22.28
C HIS A 353 19.94 25.56 -23.22
N GLU A 354 20.67 26.46 -23.85
CA GLU A 354 20.16 27.54 -24.71
C GLU A 354 19.90 27.10 -26.16
N ASP A 355 20.04 25.80 -26.48
CA ASP A 355 19.79 25.29 -27.82
C ASP A 355 18.28 25.25 -28.12
N GLU A 356 17.86 25.82 -29.24
CA GLU A 356 16.46 25.79 -29.73
C GLU A 356 15.88 24.36 -29.86
N LEU A 357 16.75 23.35 -29.96
CA LEU A 357 16.35 21.95 -29.90
C LEU A 357 15.54 21.65 -28.63
N PHE A 358 15.91 22.26 -27.51
CA PHE A 358 15.33 22.02 -26.19
C PHE A 358 14.23 23.01 -25.77
N GLU A 359 13.71 23.79 -26.71
CA GLU A 359 12.44 24.46 -26.47
C GLU A 359 11.35 23.42 -26.18
N LEU A 360 10.41 23.79 -25.32
CA LEU A 360 9.33 22.89 -24.90
C LEU A 360 8.52 22.36 -26.09
N LYS A 361 8.63 21.06 -26.37
CA LYS A 361 8.00 20.41 -27.55
C LYS A 361 7.23 19.16 -27.15
N PRO A 362 6.11 18.86 -27.84
CA PRO A 362 5.51 17.53 -27.79
C PRO A 362 6.50 16.47 -28.31
N TYR A 363 6.33 15.23 -27.86
CA TYR A 363 7.25 14.13 -28.18
C TYR A 363 7.60 14.05 -29.66
N GLN A 364 6.62 14.02 -30.56
CA GLN A 364 6.89 13.85 -32.00
C GLN A 364 7.72 15.01 -32.58
N ALA A 365 7.36 16.25 -32.26
CA ALA A 365 8.11 17.42 -32.72
C ALA A 365 9.54 17.43 -32.17
N PHE A 366 9.72 17.02 -30.92
CA PHE A 366 11.05 16.87 -30.33
C PHE A 366 11.90 15.81 -31.05
N ILE A 367 11.33 14.64 -31.33
CA ILE A 367 12.02 13.56 -32.04
C ILE A 367 12.45 13.99 -33.44
N ASP A 368 11.59 14.70 -34.17
CA ASP A 368 11.92 15.16 -35.52
C ASP A 368 13.07 16.20 -35.48
N SER A 369 13.02 17.13 -34.51
CA SER A 369 14.11 18.08 -34.27
C SER A 369 15.41 17.35 -33.85
N LEU A 370 15.32 16.35 -32.97
CA LEU A 370 16.46 15.60 -32.47
C LEU A 370 17.15 14.78 -33.60
N LYS A 371 16.38 14.14 -34.49
CA LYS A 371 16.90 13.42 -35.65
C LYS A 371 17.63 14.35 -36.65
N ASN A 372 17.10 15.55 -36.81
CA ASN A 372 17.73 16.55 -37.69
C ASN A 372 19.04 17.08 -37.09
N SER A 373 19.06 17.35 -35.77
CA SER A 373 20.25 17.86 -35.08
C SER A 373 21.31 16.79 -34.85
N PHE A 374 20.90 15.53 -34.65
CA PHE A 374 21.78 14.39 -34.35
C PHE A 374 21.50 13.20 -35.25
N PRO A 375 21.81 13.28 -36.55
CA PRO A 375 21.44 12.26 -37.56
C PRO A 375 22.02 10.88 -37.27
N GLY A 376 23.17 10.77 -36.62
CA GLY A 376 23.73 9.47 -36.21
C GLY A 376 22.94 8.74 -35.12
N LEU A 377 22.08 9.43 -34.34
CA LEU A 377 21.22 8.75 -33.39
C LEU A 377 20.14 7.89 -34.06
N VAL A 378 19.80 8.16 -35.32
CA VAL A 378 18.75 7.40 -36.04
C VAL A 378 19.08 5.89 -36.10
N GLN A 379 20.36 5.55 -36.03
CA GLN A 379 20.81 4.14 -36.03
C GLN A 379 20.54 3.44 -34.67
N HIS A 380 20.21 4.18 -33.63
CA HIS A 380 19.99 3.67 -32.28
C HIS A 380 18.49 3.65 -31.92
N ALA A 381 17.76 2.67 -32.48
CA ALA A 381 16.31 2.54 -32.28
C ALA A 381 15.92 2.44 -30.79
N GLU A 382 16.76 1.80 -29.98
CA GLU A 382 16.56 1.70 -28.52
C GLU A 382 16.51 3.05 -27.82
N PHE A 383 17.31 4.02 -28.27
CA PHE A 383 17.31 5.37 -27.70
C PHE A 383 15.92 6.01 -27.79
N PHE A 384 15.31 5.93 -28.96
CA PHE A 384 13.97 6.52 -29.19
C PHE A 384 12.87 5.74 -28.47
N ALA A 385 13.01 4.41 -28.38
CA ALA A 385 12.06 3.58 -27.62
C ALA A 385 12.10 3.92 -26.13
N ASP A 386 13.29 4.05 -25.57
CA ASP A 386 13.49 4.40 -24.16
C ASP A 386 13.00 5.83 -23.86
N LEU A 387 13.33 6.80 -24.73
CA LEU A 387 12.86 8.17 -24.58
C LEU A 387 11.33 8.23 -24.64
N LYS A 388 10.71 7.48 -25.57
CA LYS A 388 9.25 7.38 -25.64
C LYS A 388 8.68 6.81 -24.35
N LYS A 389 9.25 5.71 -23.86
CA LYS A 389 8.82 5.08 -22.62
C LYS A 389 8.94 6.03 -21.43
N PHE A 390 10.05 6.78 -21.35
CA PHE A 390 10.27 7.74 -20.27
C PHE A 390 9.24 8.86 -20.25
N VAL A 391 8.95 9.49 -21.40
CA VAL A 391 8.04 10.65 -21.47
C VAL A 391 6.58 10.29 -21.69
N HIS A 392 6.27 9.04 -21.97
CA HIS A 392 4.93 8.56 -22.28
C HIS A 392 4.76 7.11 -21.81
N THR A 393 4.55 6.93 -20.55
CA THR A 393 4.18 5.64 -19.98
C THR A 393 2.70 5.37 -20.26
N VAL A 394 2.39 4.19 -20.79
CA VAL A 394 1.02 3.72 -21.01
C VAL A 394 0.68 2.69 -19.94
N PRO A 395 -0.18 3.04 -18.95
CA PRO A 395 -0.51 2.09 -17.89
C PRO A 395 -1.42 0.99 -18.43
N HIS A 396 -1.17 -0.24 -18.03
CA HIS A 396 -2.02 -1.39 -18.32
C HIS A 396 -3.18 -1.42 -17.32
N LEU A 397 -4.29 -0.75 -17.67
CA LEU A 397 -5.49 -0.63 -16.81
C LEU A 397 -6.50 -1.74 -17.09
N PRO A 398 -7.37 -2.08 -16.12
CA PRO A 398 -8.49 -2.99 -16.35
C PRO A 398 -9.37 -2.54 -17.52
N SER A 399 -9.82 -3.51 -18.31
CA SER A 399 -10.65 -3.24 -19.50
C SER A 399 -11.96 -2.56 -19.13
N THR A 400 -12.41 -1.63 -19.97
CA THR A 400 -13.76 -1.04 -19.89
C THR A 400 -14.85 -1.93 -20.49
N LYS A 401 -14.48 -3.06 -21.10
CA LYS A 401 -15.44 -4.05 -21.63
C LYS A 401 -15.88 -5.00 -20.53
N LYS A 402 -16.68 -4.50 -19.60
CA LYS A 402 -17.20 -5.23 -18.44
C LYS A 402 -18.69 -4.96 -18.28
N GLU A 403 -19.34 -5.80 -17.48
CA GLU A 403 -20.71 -5.57 -17.03
C GLU A 403 -20.66 -4.62 -15.83
N PHE A 404 -21.01 -3.35 -16.06
CA PHE A 404 -21.05 -2.36 -15.01
C PHE A 404 -22.38 -2.40 -14.27
N THR A 405 -22.34 -2.67 -12.98
CA THR A 405 -23.50 -2.56 -12.10
C THR A 405 -23.43 -1.23 -11.36
N VAL A 406 -24.55 -0.52 -11.33
CA VAL A 406 -24.59 0.78 -10.64
C VAL A 406 -24.56 0.53 -9.14
N ALA A 407 -23.44 0.84 -8.50
CA ALA A 407 -23.37 0.91 -7.04
C ALA A 407 -23.76 2.33 -6.58
N ARG A 408 -24.37 2.42 -5.39
CA ARG A 408 -24.56 3.73 -4.76
C ARG A 408 -23.23 4.16 -4.16
N PRO A 409 -22.68 5.33 -4.53
CA PRO A 409 -21.42 5.77 -3.96
C PRO A 409 -21.56 6.02 -2.46
N ILE A 410 -20.50 5.70 -1.71
CA ILE A 410 -20.41 6.07 -0.30
C ILE A 410 -20.16 7.58 -0.21
N LYS A 411 -21.14 8.29 0.37
CA LYS A 411 -21.13 9.76 0.43
C LYS A 411 -20.76 10.22 1.84
N ILE A 412 -19.47 10.36 2.07
CA ILE A 412 -18.94 11.02 3.26
C ILE A 412 -18.05 12.19 2.84
N SER A 413 -18.04 13.26 3.63
CA SER A 413 -17.27 14.45 3.32
C SER A 413 -16.26 14.78 4.42
N PRO A 414 -15.14 15.45 4.11
CA PRO A 414 -14.13 15.81 5.11
C PRO A 414 -14.62 16.72 6.24
N GLY A 415 -15.76 17.41 6.03
CA GLY A 415 -16.39 18.27 7.05
C GLY A 415 -17.20 17.52 8.12
N GLN A 416 -17.49 16.23 7.90
CA GLN A 416 -18.22 15.42 8.87
C GLN A 416 -17.31 15.01 10.02
N SER A 417 -17.91 14.86 11.20
CA SER A 417 -17.26 14.26 12.36
C SER A 417 -17.13 12.74 12.18
N ARG A 418 -16.24 12.13 12.96
CA ARG A 418 -16.09 10.68 13.01
C ARG A 418 -17.41 9.97 13.33
N GLU A 419 -18.13 10.49 14.30
CA GLU A 419 -19.40 9.94 14.80
C GLU A 419 -20.51 10.02 13.74
N GLU A 420 -20.59 11.10 12.98
CA GLU A 420 -21.52 11.23 11.85
C GLU A 420 -21.20 10.23 10.75
N ILE A 421 -19.91 10.00 10.44
CA ILE A 421 -19.47 9.01 9.46
C ILE A 421 -19.84 7.60 9.92
N ILE A 422 -19.55 7.24 11.18
CA ILE A 422 -19.92 5.92 11.73
C ILE A 422 -21.43 5.72 11.69
N THR A 423 -22.21 6.74 12.06
CA THR A 423 -23.68 6.70 12.02
C THR A 423 -24.18 6.48 10.59
N TYR A 424 -23.64 7.22 9.62
CA TYR A 424 -23.98 7.04 8.22
C TYR A 424 -23.64 5.63 7.72
N LEU A 425 -22.43 5.15 7.96
CA LEU A 425 -22.02 3.81 7.56
C LEU A 425 -22.87 2.73 8.24
N SER A 426 -23.24 2.90 9.51
CA SER A 426 -24.17 2.01 10.21
C SER A 426 -25.54 1.97 9.55
N SER A 427 -26.03 3.10 9.03
CA SER A 427 -27.36 3.19 8.42
C SER A 427 -27.50 2.50 7.06
N ILE A 428 -26.38 2.30 6.36
CA ILE A 428 -26.34 1.64 5.05
C ILE A 428 -25.98 0.15 5.12
N ARG A 429 -25.67 -0.37 6.31
CA ARG A 429 -25.40 -1.79 6.54
C ARG A 429 -26.66 -2.62 6.43
N HIS A 430 -26.52 -3.89 6.08
CA HIS A 430 -27.61 -4.84 6.22
C HIS A 430 -27.72 -5.37 7.65
N SER A 431 -28.94 -5.58 8.12
CA SER A 431 -29.21 -6.16 9.47
C SER A 431 -28.81 -7.63 9.59
N SER A 432 -28.52 -8.28 8.48
CA SER A 432 -27.96 -9.63 8.43
C SER A 432 -26.86 -9.66 7.37
N PHE A 433 -25.71 -10.23 7.73
CA PHE A 433 -24.56 -10.41 6.84
C PHE A 433 -24.91 -11.41 5.71
N VAL A 434 -25.51 -10.90 4.64
CA VAL A 434 -25.93 -11.70 3.49
C VAL A 434 -25.26 -11.15 2.24
N ILE A 435 -24.12 -11.73 1.87
CA ILE A 435 -23.30 -11.29 0.72
C ILE A 435 -23.98 -11.51 -0.64
N ARG A 436 -25.05 -12.30 -0.75
CA ARG A 436 -25.56 -12.76 -2.04
C ARG A 436 -26.38 -11.78 -2.87
N HIS A 437 -26.90 -10.72 -2.26
CA HIS A 437 -27.75 -9.74 -2.94
C HIS A 437 -27.60 -8.33 -2.39
N SER A 438 -26.51 -8.07 -1.64
CA SER A 438 -26.24 -6.74 -1.12
C SER A 438 -25.69 -5.86 -2.23
N GLU A 439 -26.22 -4.66 -2.36
CA GLU A 439 -25.55 -3.61 -3.11
C GLU A 439 -24.10 -3.48 -2.58
N SER A 440 -23.11 -3.34 -3.47
CA SER A 440 -21.68 -3.24 -3.11
C SER A 440 -21.39 -2.25 -1.96
N THR A 441 -22.11 -1.14 -1.92
CA THR A 441 -22.03 -0.12 -0.88
C THR A 441 -22.30 -0.65 0.53
N SER A 442 -23.31 -1.48 0.66
CA SER A 442 -23.70 -2.11 1.93
C SER A 442 -22.66 -3.12 2.40
N LEU A 443 -22.16 -3.91 1.45
CA LEU A 443 -21.07 -4.86 1.69
C LEU A 443 -19.79 -4.14 2.15
N ILE A 444 -19.41 -3.05 1.48
CA ILE A 444 -18.23 -2.25 1.86
C ILE A 444 -18.38 -1.74 3.30
N ALA A 445 -19.57 -1.24 3.66
CA ALA A 445 -19.81 -0.76 5.03
C ALA A 445 -19.72 -1.90 6.05
N ASP A 446 -20.32 -3.07 5.77
CA ASP A 446 -20.22 -4.24 6.64
C ASP A 446 -18.77 -4.69 6.83
N LEU A 447 -18.02 -4.79 5.73
CA LEU A 447 -16.59 -5.13 5.75
C LEU A 447 -15.76 -4.11 6.53
N ALA A 448 -16.11 -2.80 6.45
CA ALA A 448 -15.40 -1.75 7.19
C ALA A 448 -15.57 -1.90 8.71
N PHE A 449 -16.77 -2.18 9.19
CA PHE A 449 -17.01 -2.46 10.61
C PHE A 449 -16.28 -3.72 11.05
N TYR A 450 -16.22 -4.72 10.18
CA TYR A 450 -15.55 -5.98 10.43
C TYR A 450 -14.02 -5.79 10.51
N ALA A 451 -13.43 -5.17 9.50
CA ALA A 451 -12.00 -4.85 9.46
C ALA A 451 -11.59 -3.94 10.62
N GLY A 452 -12.44 -2.98 10.97
CA GLY A 452 -12.27 -2.13 12.15
C GLY A 452 -12.54 -2.83 13.49
N ARG A 453 -13.04 -4.08 13.44
CA ARG A 453 -13.30 -4.92 14.63
C ARG A 453 -14.29 -4.34 15.63
N TYR A 454 -15.34 -3.70 15.14
CA TYR A 454 -16.41 -3.10 15.95
C TYR A 454 -17.37 -4.18 16.48
N MET A 455 -16.97 -4.89 17.52
CA MET A 455 -17.66 -6.08 18.02
C MET A 455 -19.05 -5.83 18.57
N ASP A 456 -19.38 -4.60 18.95
CA ASP A 456 -20.73 -4.22 19.39
C ASP A 456 -21.76 -4.26 18.26
N SER A 457 -21.32 -4.21 17.02
CA SER A 457 -22.16 -4.10 15.83
C SER A 457 -21.87 -5.17 14.76
N CYS A 458 -20.97 -6.10 15.03
CA CYS A 458 -20.61 -7.20 14.14
C CYS A 458 -21.05 -8.55 14.73
N ASP A 459 -21.33 -9.52 13.85
CA ASP A 459 -21.45 -10.91 14.28
C ASP A 459 -20.07 -11.41 14.76
N TRP A 460 -20.03 -12.01 15.94
CA TRP A 460 -18.81 -12.54 16.53
C TRP A 460 -18.32 -13.83 15.89
N LYS A 461 -19.22 -14.58 15.26
CA LYS A 461 -18.88 -15.88 14.67
C LYS A 461 -17.76 -15.82 13.63
N PRO A 462 -17.78 -14.90 12.65
CA PRO A 462 -16.66 -14.74 11.73
C PRO A 462 -15.35 -14.33 12.41
N PHE A 463 -15.42 -13.48 13.45
CA PHE A 463 -14.24 -13.11 14.22
C PHE A 463 -13.61 -14.31 14.92
N PHE A 464 -14.40 -15.15 15.60
CA PHE A 464 -13.88 -16.36 16.22
C PHE A 464 -13.30 -17.34 15.21
N LYS A 465 -13.93 -17.45 14.05
CA LYS A 465 -13.43 -18.29 12.98
C LYS A 465 -12.05 -17.79 12.51
N ALA A 466 -11.89 -16.50 12.33
CA ALA A 466 -10.59 -15.89 12.02
C ALA A 466 -9.58 -16.13 13.15
N ALA A 467 -9.99 -15.94 14.40
CA ALA A 467 -9.13 -16.11 15.57
C ALA A 467 -8.57 -17.53 15.70
N PHE A 468 -9.35 -18.54 15.31
CA PHE A 468 -8.97 -19.96 15.52
C PHE A 468 -8.43 -20.66 14.27
N GLU A 469 -8.66 -20.12 13.09
CA GLU A 469 -8.21 -20.73 11.84
C GLU A 469 -7.04 -19.98 11.18
N ARG A 470 -6.83 -18.72 11.54
CA ARG A 470 -5.94 -17.81 10.80
C ARG A 470 -4.92 -17.10 11.69
N ASN A 471 -4.61 -17.67 12.84
CA ASN A 471 -3.65 -17.08 13.78
C ASN A 471 -2.53 -18.09 14.12
N PRO A 472 -1.66 -18.43 13.14
CA PRO A 472 -0.62 -19.43 13.32
C PRO A 472 0.55 -18.92 14.20
N VAL A 473 0.81 -17.60 14.25
CA VAL A 473 1.95 -17.04 14.99
C VAL A 473 1.80 -17.28 16.49
N SER A 474 0.59 -17.10 17.03
CA SER A 474 0.32 -17.36 18.43
C SER A 474 0.41 -18.86 18.77
N VAL A 475 0.01 -19.72 17.85
CA VAL A 475 0.14 -21.19 18.00
C VAL A 475 1.62 -21.58 18.01
N GLU A 476 2.39 -21.06 17.07
CA GLU A 476 3.82 -21.33 16.95
C GLU A 476 4.61 -20.82 18.15
N HIS A 477 4.32 -19.61 18.60
CA HIS A 477 4.98 -19.00 19.77
C HIS A 477 4.84 -19.88 21.03
N PHE A 478 3.71 -20.56 21.17
CA PHE A 478 3.42 -21.40 22.33
C PHE A 478 3.56 -22.91 22.05
N ARG A 479 4.15 -23.32 20.94
CA ARG A 479 4.18 -24.74 20.48
C ARG A 479 4.55 -25.73 21.60
N ASP A 480 5.60 -25.46 22.32
CA ASP A 480 6.18 -26.35 23.35
C ASP A 480 5.83 -25.93 24.79
N THR A 481 4.82 -25.07 24.97
CA THR A 481 4.44 -24.49 26.26
C THR A 481 3.11 -25.07 26.72
N ASP A 482 3.00 -25.68 27.90
CA ASP A 482 1.72 -26.15 28.43
C ASP A 482 0.72 -25.02 28.72
N LEU A 483 -0.59 -25.33 28.82
CA LEU A 483 -1.62 -24.29 28.95
C LEU A 483 -1.50 -23.45 30.23
N GLN A 484 -0.93 -24.00 31.31
CA GLN A 484 -0.72 -23.24 32.55
C GLN A 484 0.40 -22.20 32.37
N ALA A 485 1.48 -22.61 31.69
CA ALA A 485 2.58 -21.70 31.34
C ALA A 485 2.15 -20.67 30.29
N VAL A 486 1.33 -21.04 29.30
CA VAL A 486 0.72 -20.08 28.35
C VAL A 486 -0.12 -19.05 29.10
N HIS A 487 -0.99 -19.47 30.02
CA HIS A 487 -1.79 -18.57 30.84
C HIS A 487 -0.88 -17.63 31.66
N ALA A 488 0.12 -18.16 32.35
CA ALA A 488 1.05 -17.37 33.17
C ALA A 488 1.80 -16.32 32.31
N GLN A 489 2.22 -16.68 31.11
CA GLN A 489 2.90 -15.76 30.20
C GLN A 489 1.94 -14.67 29.69
N LEU A 490 0.72 -15.04 29.27
CA LEU A 490 -0.30 -14.07 28.86
C LEU A 490 -0.67 -13.12 30.01
N GLN A 491 -0.73 -13.61 31.25
CA GLN A 491 -0.98 -12.77 32.42
C GLN A 491 0.16 -11.78 32.70
N SER A 492 1.41 -12.14 32.38
CA SER A 492 2.56 -11.27 32.58
C SER A 492 2.62 -10.08 31.62
N TRP A 493 1.91 -10.15 30.50
CA TRP A 493 1.88 -9.05 29.53
C TRP A 493 0.91 -7.94 29.98
N PRO A 494 1.13 -6.67 29.54
CA PRO A 494 0.22 -5.56 29.82
C PRO A 494 -1.24 -5.90 29.46
N ASN A 495 -2.17 -5.58 30.37
CA ASN A 495 -3.61 -5.77 30.15
C ASN A 495 -4.21 -4.58 29.37
N GLU A 496 -3.64 -4.30 28.21
CA GLU A 496 -3.96 -3.18 27.35
C GLU A 496 -4.07 -3.65 25.91
N SER A 497 -5.25 -3.46 25.31
CA SER A 497 -5.46 -3.73 23.88
C SER A 497 -4.77 -2.67 23.02
N ILE A 498 -4.42 -3.07 21.80
CA ILE A 498 -4.03 -2.10 20.76
C ILE A 498 -5.24 -1.35 20.19
N TYR A 499 -6.45 -1.85 20.44
CA TYR A 499 -7.72 -1.25 20.02
C TYR A 499 -8.48 -0.65 21.21
N ASP A 500 -9.05 0.52 21.00
CA ASP A 500 -9.91 1.21 21.95
C ASP A 500 -11.33 0.59 22.04
N GLY A 501 -12.05 0.92 23.08
CA GLY A 501 -13.44 0.50 23.29
C GLY A 501 -13.60 -1.03 23.27
N ASN A 502 -14.67 -1.51 22.64
CA ASN A 502 -14.96 -2.95 22.52
C ASN A 502 -14.40 -3.58 21.23
N ARG A 503 -13.51 -2.92 20.56
CA ARG A 503 -12.75 -3.47 19.41
C ARG A 503 -11.71 -4.47 19.91
N LEU A 504 -11.53 -5.59 19.22
CA LEU A 504 -10.70 -6.69 19.68
C LEU A 504 -9.48 -6.97 18.79
N ALA A 505 -8.35 -7.23 19.44
CA ALA A 505 -7.18 -7.77 18.77
C ALA A 505 -7.33 -9.29 18.55
N LEU A 506 -6.73 -9.77 17.46
CA LEU A 506 -6.62 -11.20 17.14
C LEU A 506 -5.48 -11.85 17.93
N PRO A 507 -5.48 -13.17 18.11
CA PRO A 507 -4.43 -13.89 18.84
C PRO A 507 -3.00 -13.55 18.38
N ASP A 508 -2.77 -13.47 17.07
CA ASP A 508 -1.44 -13.15 16.57
C ASP A 508 -1.03 -11.71 16.83
N GLU A 509 -1.98 -10.77 16.89
CA GLU A 509 -1.69 -9.39 17.28
C GLU A 509 -1.34 -9.30 18.76
N VAL A 510 -2.05 -10.05 19.62
CA VAL A 510 -1.73 -10.15 21.06
C VAL A 510 -0.29 -10.64 21.26
N VAL A 511 0.09 -11.69 20.54
CA VAL A 511 1.44 -12.26 20.62
C VAL A 511 2.48 -11.34 19.96
N ASN A 512 2.19 -10.78 18.79
CA ASN A 512 3.11 -9.90 18.08
C ASN A 512 3.47 -8.65 18.89
N TYR A 513 2.52 -8.11 19.66
CA TYR A 513 2.72 -6.88 20.40
C TYR A 513 2.89 -7.09 21.91
N LEU A 514 2.88 -8.35 22.36
CA LEU A 514 3.06 -8.77 23.75
C LEU A 514 2.12 -8.03 24.71
N ARG A 515 0.87 -7.82 24.30
CA ARG A 515 -0.17 -7.13 25.07
C ARG A 515 -1.57 -7.49 24.59
N GLY A 516 -2.56 -7.27 25.42
CA GLY A 516 -3.96 -7.48 25.08
C GLY A 516 -4.86 -7.30 26.27
N ASP A 517 -6.11 -6.98 26.06
CA ASP A 517 -7.15 -7.07 27.10
C ASP A 517 -7.39 -8.53 27.50
N GLY A 518 -7.96 -8.75 28.68
CA GLY A 518 -8.19 -10.10 29.19
C GLY A 518 -9.02 -10.99 28.27
N ILE A 519 -10.01 -10.43 27.55
CA ILE A 519 -10.79 -11.20 26.57
C ILE A 519 -9.93 -11.62 25.36
N GLU A 520 -9.04 -10.77 24.89
CA GLU A 520 -8.14 -11.04 23.77
C GLU A 520 -7.11 -12.12 24.15
N LYS A 521 -6.57 -12.04 25.37
CA LYS A 521 -5.67 -13.06 25.93
C LYS A 521 -6.38 -14.41 26.12
N ALA A 522 -7.65 -14.40 26.59
CA ALA A 522 -8.46 -15.61 26.70
C ALA A 522 -8.69 -16.27 25.34
N ILE A 523 -9.03 -15.48 24.30
CA ILE A 523 -9.18 -15.97 22.92
C ILE A 523 -7.86 -16.53 22.40
N THR A 524 -6.73 -15.92 22.72
CA THR A 524 -5.39 -16.42 22.37
C THR A 524 -5.12 -17.78 23.01
N LEU A 525 -5.44 -17.96 24.30
CA LEU A 525 -5.32 -19.25 24.96
C LEU A 525 -6.21 -20.32 24.30
N VAL A 526 -7.45 -19.96 23.94
CA VAL A 526 -8.38 -20.85 23.23
C VAL A 526 -7.82 -21.23 21.86
N ASN A 527 -7.23 -20.29 21.10
CA ASN A 527 -6.60 -20.59 19.81
C ASN A 527 -5.48 -21.63 19.95
N VAL A 528 -4.60 -21.45 20.93
CA VAL A 528 -3.52 -22.42 21.22
C VAL A 528 -4.07 -23.78 21.63
N ALA A 529 -5.11 -23.82 22.47
CA ALA A 529 -5.73 -25.06 22.91
C ALA A 529 -6.40 -25.81 21.73
N LYS A 530 -7.15 -25.09 20.88
CA LYS A 530 -7.80 -25.67 19.70
C LYS A 530 -6.81 -26.23 18.69
N ALA A 531 -5.71 -25.54 18.45
CA ALA A 531 -4.63 -26.03 17.58
C ALA A 531 -4.03 -27.36 18.08
N ARG A 532 -4.18 -27.67 19.37
CA ARG A 532 -3.78 -28.93 20.01
C ARG A 532 -4.94 -29.94 20.13
N HIS A 533 -6.08 -29.64 19.52
CA HIS A 533 -7.29 -30.46 19.61
C HIS A 533 -7.80 -30.66 21.05
N LEU A 534 -7.59 -29.70 21.93
CA LEU A 534 -8.10 -29.71 23.30
C LEU A 534 -9.49 -29.10 23.38
N GLU A 535 -10.39 -29.79 24.09
CA GLU A 535 -11.72 -29.23 24.38
C GLU A 535 -11.60 -28.11 25.43
N VAL A 536 -12.10 -26.95 25.09
CA VAL A 536 -12.11 -25.78 25.97
C VAL A 536 -13.46 -25.10 25.92
N SER A 537 -13.90 -24.56 27.05
CA SER A 537 -15.04 -23.63 27.11
C SER A 537 -14.58 -22.27 27.56
N LEU A 538 -15.30 -21.22 27.13
CA LEU A 538 -15.04 -19.84 27.48
C LEU A 538 -16.32 -19.23 28.07
N GLU A 539 -16.23 -18.64 29.26
CA GLU A 539 -17.32 -18.05 30.00
C GLU A 539 -16.95 -16.62 30.43
N GLN A 540 -17.91 -15.72 30.43
CA GLN A 540 -17.72 -14.37 30.97
C GLN A 540 -18.69 -14.12 32.14
N HIS A 541 -18.15 -13.69 33.25
CA HIS A 541 -18.90 -13.20 34.42
C HIS A 541 -18.38 -11.82 34.79
N ASN A 542 -19.20 -10.79 34.60
CA ASN A 542 -18.78 -9.40 34.80
C ASN A 542 -17.47 -9.07 34.02
N ASN A 543 -16.45 -8.65 34.73
CA ASN A 543 -15.14 -8.29 34.20
C ASN A 543 -14.14 -9.48 34.16
N MET A 544 -14.63 -10.71 34.36
CA MET A 544 -13.81 -11.91 34.39
C MET A 544 -14.15 -12.81 33.21
N ILE A 545 -13.14 -13.17 32.45
CA ILE A 545 -13.21 -14.17 31.39
C ILE A 545 -12.54 -15.44 31.92
N THR A 546 -13.24 -16.55 31.88
CA THR A 546 -12.75 -17.86 32.32
C THR A 546 -12.65 -18.82 31.15
N VAL A 547 -11.48 -19.37 30.88
CA VAL A 547 -11.28 -20.52 29.99
C VAL A 547 -11.16 -21.77 30.83
N ARG A 548 -11.91 -22.84 30.49
CA ARG A 548 -11.85 -24.14 31.18
C ARG A 548 -11.37 -25.25 30.23
N HIS A 549 -10.50 -26.09 30.75
CA HIS A 549 -10.09 -27.33 30.11
C HIS A 549 -10.07 -28.44 31.15
N GLY A 550 -11.03 -29.36 31.09
CA GLY A 550 -11.23 -30.37 32.13
C GLY A 550 -11.41 -29.72 33.52
N LYS A 551 -10.48 -30.00 34.45
CA LYS A 551 -10.48 -29.43 35.79
C LYS A 551 -9.70 -28.12 35.88
N LEU A 552 -8.98 -27.71 34.84
CA LEU A 552 -8.18 -26.49 34.82
C LEU A 552 -9.08 -25.29 34.54
N LYS A 553 -8.76 -24.20 35.22
CA LYS A 553 -9.43 -22.92 35.11
C LYS A 553 -8.41 -21.81 34.91
N PHE A 554 -8.61 -20.98 33.88
CA PHE A 554 -7.74 -19.88 33.51
C PHE A 554 -8.56 -18.58 33.48
N ASP A 555 -8.32 -17.70 34.44
CA ASP A 555 -9.07 -16.47 34.61
C ASP A 555 -8.30 -15.28 34.04
N PHE A 556 -9.01 -14.38 33.32
CA PHE A 556 -8.47 -13.13 32.77
C PHE A 556 -9.42 -11.98 33.12
N THR A 557 -8.85 -10.85 33.57
CA THR A 557 -9.63 -9.65 33.83
C THR A 557 -9.74 -8.80 32.55
N THR A 558 -10.96 -8.45 32.15
CA THR A 558 -11.25 -7.62 30.97
C THR A 558 -11.92 -6.31 31.38
N VAL A 559 -11.58 -5.24 30.63
CA VAL A 559 -12.32 -3.96 30.71
C VAL A 559 -13.30 -3.80 29.54
N LYS A 560 -13.24 -4.69 28.56
CA LYS A 560 -14.11 -4.68 27.38
C LYS A 560 -15.45 -5.34 27.70
N LYS A 561 -16.52 -4.74 27.18
CA LYS A 561 -17.88 -5.29 27.33
C LYS A 561 -18.18 -6.20 26.16
N SER A 562 -18.58 -7.42 26.44
CA SER A 562 -19.07 -8.35 25.44
C SER A 562 -20.59 -8.38 25.44
N SER A 563 -21.21 -8.13 24.31
CA SER A 563 -22.63 -8.39 24.07
C SER A 563 -22.92 -9.84 23.72
N TYR A 564 -21.87 -10.64 23.53
CA TYR A 564 -21.97 -12.04 23.13
C TYR A 564 -22.29 -12.95 24.33
N ILE A 565 -23.30 -13.81 24.18
CA ILE A 565 -23.64 -14.83 25.17
C ILE A 565 -22.72 -16.03 24.94
N TRP A 566 -21.66 -16.14 25.75
CA TRP A 566 -20.61 -17.15 25.62
C TRP A 566 -21.05 -18.60 25.82
N ASN A 567 -22.23 -18.81 26.43
CA ASN A 567 -22.75 -20.15 26.79
C ASN A 567 -23.06 -21.06 25.59
N ASN A 568 -22.92 -20.56 24.37
CA ASN A 568 -23.20 -21.29 23.13
C ASN A 568 -22.10 -21.09 22.07
N LEU A 569 -20.83 -20.99 22.48
CA LEU A 569 -19.79 -21.23 21.49
C LEU A 569 -19.96 -22.67 20.99
N PRO A 570 -20.47 -22.91 19.78
CA PRO A 570 -20.40 -24.26 19.24
C PRO A 570 -18.92 -24.59 19.22
N ILE A 571 -18.58 -25.75 19.71
CA ILE A 571 -17.32 -26.41 19.41
C ILE A 571 -17.25 -26.44 17.89
N LEU A 572 -16.60 -25.44 17.28
CA LEU A 572 -16.37 -25.35 15.84
C LEU A 572 -15.28 -26.34 15.48
#